data_823fd3e71d87379b233c39ee8f04b0e0
#
_entry.id   823fd3e71d87379b233c39ee8f04b0e0
#
_cell.length_a   1.000
_cell.length_b   1.000
_cell.length_c   1.000
_cell.angle_alpha   90.00
_cell.angle_beta   90.00
_cell.angle_gamma   90.00
#
_symmetry.space_group_name_H-M   'P 1'
#
loop_
_entity.id
_entity.type
_entity.pdbx_description
1 polymer ?
#
loop_
_entity_poly.entity_id
_entity_poly.type
_entity_poly.pdbx_seq_one_letter_code
_entity_poly.pdbx_strand_id
1 'polypeptide(L)'
;MEELGTSPPIFYKRNRIEKVKKQMILSIISQGFVWAILGLGIFMTFRILNFPDMTTEGSFPLGGAVAVTLITKGVNPFLATLLAVGAGCLAGMAAGLLYTKGKIPTLLSGILVMTSCHSIMLLIMGRANLGLLGTKQIQDVLPFDSDLNQLLTGLIFVSIVIALMLFFLDTKLGQAYIATGDNPDMARSFGIHTGRMELMGLVLSNGVIALAGALIAQQEGYADVSRGIGVIVVGLASLIIGEVIFKS
;
A
#
# COMPACT_ATOMS: atom_id res chain seq x y z
N MET A 1 -28.59 48.33 -21.39
CA MET A 1 -28.60 47.21 -22.34
C MET A 1 -28.06 46.00 -21.61
N GLU A 2 -29.01 45.15 -21.19
CA GLU A 2 -28.75 43.93 -20.46
C GLU A 2 -28.11 42.90 -21.39
N GLU A 3 -26.89 42.45 -21.06
CA GLU A 3 -26.38 41.22 -21.66
C GLU A 3 -27.11 40.02 -21.02
N LEU A 4 -28.10 39.55 -21.76
CA LEU A 4 -28.79 38.28 -21.53
C LEU A 4 -27.75 37.15 -21.54
N GLY A 5 -27.44 36.65 -20.35
CA GLY A 5 -26.66 35.43 -20.16
C GLY A 5 -27.32 34.24 -20.87
N THR A 6 -26.82 33.91 -22.04
CA THR A 6 -27.23 32.70 -22.75
C THR A 6 -26.77 31.47 -21.97
N SER A 7 -27.71 30.82 -21.29
CA SER A 7 -27.49 29.51 -20.68
C SER A 7 -26.96 28.54 -21.76
N PRO A 8 -25.85 27.81 -21.50
CA PRO A 8 -25.27 26.94 -22.50
C PRO A 8 -26.30 25.88 -22.95
N PRO A 9 -26.31 25.53 -24.26
CA PRO A 9 -27.32 24.63 -24.81
C PRO A 9 -27.30 23.28 -24.09
N ILE A 10 -28.47 22.69 -23.89
CA ILE A 10 -28.73 21.47 -23.14
C ILE A 10 -27.80 20.31 -23.58
N PHE A 11 -27.44 20.26 -24.86
CA PHE A 11 -26.47 19.31 -25.42
C PHE A 11 -25.06 19.45 -24.83
N TYR A 12 -24.57 20.65 -24.58
CA TYR A 12 -23.26 20.92 -23.99
C TYR A 12 -23.21 20.48 -22.52
N LYS A 13 -24.32 20.68 -21.81
CA LYS A 13 -24.46 20.25 -20.40
C LYS A 13 -24.48 18.72 -20.28
N ARG A 14 -25.12 18.00 -21.21
CA ARG A 14 -25.19 16.54 -21.23
C ARG A 14 -23.85 15.89 -21.53
N ASN A 15 -23.12 16.36 -22.53
CA ASN A 15 -21.77 15.86 -22.85
C ASN A 15 -20.77 16.09 -21.69
N ARG A 16 -20.91 17.21 -20.98
CA ARG A 16 -20.08 17.52 -19.81
C ARG A 16 -20.36 16.57 -18.65
N ILE A 17 -21.64 16.24 -18.41
CA ILE A 17 -22.04 15.29 -17.36
C ILE A 17 -21.53 13.88 -17.67
N GLU A 18 -21.63 13.42 -18.91
CA GLU A 18 -21.12 12.11 -19.32
C GLU A 18 -19.60 12.02 -19.20
N LYS A 19 -18.87 13.07 -19.57
CA LYS A 19 -17.42 13.14 -19.40
C LYS A 19 -17.01 13.08 -17.93
N VAL A 20 -17.68 13.84 -17.07
CA VAL A 20 -17.43 13.82 -15.61
C VAL A 20 -17.72 12.45 -15.01
N LYS A 21 -18.84 11.80 -15.40
CA LYS A 21 -19.15 10.44 -14.93
C LYS A 21 -18.07 9.43 -15.34
N LYS A 22 -17.59 9.49 -16.59
CA LYS A 22 -16.52 8.61 -17.07
C LYS A 22 -15.22 8.81 -16.29
N GLN A 23 -14.84 10.06 -16.04
CA GLN A 23 -13.65 10.39 -15.24
C GLN A 23 -13.77 9.89 -13.80
N MET A 24 -14.93 10.09 -13.15
CA MET A 24 -15.18 9.57 -11.80
C MET A 24 -15.04 8.04 -11.74
N ILE A 25 -15.61 7.31 -12.71
CA ILE A 25 -15.52 5.84 -12.75
C ILE A 25 -14.07 5.39 -12.94
N LEU A 26 -13.32 6.02 -13.86
CA LEU A 26 -11.91 5.70 -14.07
C LEU A 26 -11.07 5.94 -12.81
N SER A 27 -11.28 7.07 -12.14
CA SER A 27 -10.57 7.42 -10.91
C SER A 27 -10.86 6.42 -9.77
N ILE A 28 -12.13 6.01 -9.60
CA ILE A 28 -12.52 5.00 -8.59
C ILE A 28 -11.85 3.66 -8.86
N ILE A 29 -11.83 3.20 -10.12
CA ILE A 29 -11.20 1.92 -10.50
C ILE A 29 -9.68 2.00 -10.30
N SER A 30 -9.06 3.11 -10.69
CA SER A 30 -7.63 3.35 -10.50
C SER A 30 -7.23 3.29 -9.02
N GLN A 31 -8.00 3.96 -8.17
CA GLN A 31 -7.78 3.93 -6.72
C GLN A 31 -7.98 2.51 -6.18
N GLY A 32 -8.97 1.77 -6.68
CA GLY A 32 -9.21 0.37 -6.33
C GLY A 32 -8.01 -0.54 -6.59
N PHE A 33 -7.28 -0.36 -7.70
CA PHE A 33 -6.07 -1.13 -7.98
C PHE A 33 -4.96 -0.88 -6.95
N VAL A 34 -4.78 0.35 -6.50
CA VAL A 34 -3.76 0.66 -5.49
C VAL A 34 -4.16 0.11 -4.11
N TRP A 35 -5.44 0.18 -3.75
CA TRP A 35 -5.96 -0.49 -2.55
C TRP A 35 -5.84 -2.01 -2.62
N ALA A 36 -5.91 -2.61 -3.82
CA ALA A 36 -5.66 -4.04 -4.00
C ALA A 36 -4.20 -4.42 -3.65
N ILE A 37 -3.21 -3.56 -3.93
CA ILE A 37 -1.82 -3.78 -3.51
C ILE A 37 -1.72 -3.86 -1.98
N LEU A 38 -2.41 -2.97 -1.26
CA LEU A 38 -2.50 -3.04 0.20
C LEU A 38 -3.12 -4.37 0.66
N GLY A 39 -4.24 -4.77 0.03
CA GLY A 39 -4.90 -6.04 0.30
C GLY A 39 -3.97 -7.24 0.13
N LEU A 40 -3.14 -7.25 -0.92
CA LEU A 40 -2.14 -8.30 -1.14
C LEU A 40 -1.08 -8.34 -0.03
N GLY A 41 -0.61 -7.19 0.45
CA GLY A 41 0.31 -7.12 1.59
C GLY A 41 -0.32 -7.70 2.86
N ILE A 42 -1.55 -7.32 3.18
CA ILE A 42 -2.30 -7.84 4.33
C ILE A 42 -2.59 -9.34 4.17
N PHE A 43 -2.91 -9.81 2.95
CA PHE A 43 -3.10 -11.21 2.65
C PHE A 43 -1.87 -12.06 3.03
N MET A 44 -0.68 -11.58 2.75
CA MET A 44 0.56 -12.29 3.12
C MET A 44 0.68 -12.51 4.62
N THR A 45 0.41 -11.51 5.45
CA THR A 45 0.55 -11.63 6.91
C THR A 45 -0.64 -12.31 7.56
N PHE A 46 -1.85 -11.86 7.29
CA PHE A 46 -3.05 -12.35 7.99
C PHE A 46 -3.54 -13.70 7.47
N ARG A 47 -3.47 -13.93 6.15
CA ARG A 47 -4.04 -15.15 5.55
C ARG A 47 -3.04 -16.26 5.38
N ILE A 48 -1.82 -15.96 4.91
CA ILE A 48 -0.79 -16.99 4.69
C ILE A 48 -0.08 -17.30 6.01
N LEU A 49 0.41 -16.27 6.73
CA LEU A 49 1.21 -16.47 7.94
C LEU A 49 0.38 -16.63 9.22
N ASN A 50 -0.93 -16.33 9.18
CA ASN A 50 -1.80 -16.24 10.35
C ASN A 50 -1.25 -15.32 11.46
N PHE A 51 -0.60 -14.22 11.06
CA PHE A 51 0.06 -13.27 11.93
C PHE A 51 -0.70 -11.93 11.93
N PRO A 52 -1.33 -11.52 13.05
CA PRO A 52 -2.01 -10.23 13.14
C PRO A 52 -0.98 -9.10 13.25
N ASP A 53 -0.64 -8.50 12.10
CA ASP A 53 0.39 -7.46 11.99
C ASP A 53 -0.20 -6.05 12.06
N MET A 54 -0.09 -5.41 13.23
CA MET A 54 -0.49 -4.01 13.43
C MET A 54 0.52 -3.01 12.86
N THR A 55 1.69 -3.45 12.43
CA THR A 55 2.70 -2.58 11.78
C THR A 55 2.16 -1.98 10.48
N THR A 56 1.20 -2.64 9.84
CA THR A 56 0.51 -2.19 8.62
C THR A 56 0.02 -0.75 8.73
N GLU A 57 -0.59 -0.35 9.85
CA GLU A 57 -1.09 1.02 10.06
C GLU A 57 0.04 2.06 10.20
N GLY A 58 1.26 1.62 10.49
CA GLY A 58 2.45 2.46 10.51
C GLY A 58 3.18 2.48 9.17
N SER A 59 3.39 1.32 8.55
CA SER A 59 4.16 1.19 7.31
C SER A 59 3.46 1.79 6.10
N PHE A 60 2.13 1.72 6.05
CA PHE A 60 1.34 2.33 4.98
C PHE A 60 1.54 3.85 4.89
N PRO A 61 1.25 4.67 5.92
CA PRO A 61 1.49 6.10 5.85
C PRO A 61 2.99 6.45 5.81
N LEU A 62 3.86 5.61 6.39
CA LEU A 62 5.31 5.80 6.30
C LEU A 62 5.79 5.77 4.84
N GLY A 63 5.28 4.81 4.04
CA GLY A 63 5.56 4.76 2.61
C GLY A 63 5.16 6.04 1.89
N GLY A 64 3.96 6.58 2.16
CA GLY A 64 3.50 7.86 1.64
C GLY A 64 4.37 9.03 2.07
N ALA A 65 4.69 9.13 3.37
CA ALA A 65 5.53 10.18 3.93
C ALA A 65 6.93 10.23 3.31
N VAL A 66 7.59 9.06 3.16
CA VAL A 66 8.92 8.96 2.55
C VAL A 66 8.85 9.35 1.07
N ALA A 67 7.90 8.80 0.30
CA ALA A 67 7.76 9.11 -1.11
C ALA A 67 7.51 10.61 -1.35
N VAL A 68 6.53 11.20 -0.67
CA VAL A 68 6.16 12.62 -0.81
C VAL A 68 7.32 13.53 -0.41
N THR A 69 8.00 13.24 0.70
CA THR A 69 9.12 14.05 1.16
C THR A 69 10.30 14.01 0.19
N LEU A 70 10.60 12.85 -0.41
CA LEU A 70 11.68 12.74 -1.40
C LEU A 70 11.32 13.43 -2.71
N ILE A 71 10.08 13.31 -3.17
CA ILE A 71 9.61 13.98 -4.39
C ILE A 71 9.63 15.50 -4.21
N THR A 72 9.20 16.04 -3.07
CA THR A 72 9.28 17.48 -2.79
C THR A 72 10.72 18.02 -2.73
N LYS A 73 11.70 17.16 -2.43
CA LYS A 73 13.14 17.46 -2.50
C LYS A 73 13.73 17.30 -3.91
N GLY A 74 12.91 17.01 -4.92
CA GLY A 74 13.34 16.87 -6.32
C GLY A 74 13.88 15.49 -6.71
N VAL A 75 13.69 14.46 -5.87
CA VAL A 75 14.08 13.09 -6.21
C VAL A 75 13.09 12.52 -7.22
N ASN A 76 13.58 11.69 -8.15
CA ASN A 76 12.75 11.01 -9.14
C ASN A 76 11.65 10.19 -8.47
N PRO A 77 10.37 10.30 -8.89
CA PRO A 77 9.24 9.59 -8.26
C PRO A 77 9.41 8.08 -8.17
N PHE A 78 10.00 7.43 -9.17
CA PHE A 78 10.30 5.99 -9.11
C PHE A 78 11.28 5.64 -8.00
N LEU A 79 12.37 6.41 -7.89
CA LEU A 79 13.37 6.20 -6.85
C LEU A 79 12.78 6.48 -5.46
N ALA A 80 11.97 7.53 -5.32
CA ALA A 80 11.26 7.86 -4.10
C ALA A 80 10.32 6.73 -3.65
N THR A 81 9.58 6.12 -4.60
CA THR A 81 8.71 4.96 -4.32
C THR A 81 9.52 3.73 -3.93
N LEU A 82 10.65 3.46 -4.59
CA LEU A 82 11.51 2.34 -4.22
C LEU A 82 12.10 2.50 -2.81
N LEU A 83 12.51 3.72 -2.44
CA LEU A 83 12.99 4.03 -1.09
C LEU A 83 11.87 3.92 -0.05
N ALA A 84 10.63 4.27 -0.42
CA ALA A 84 9.46 4.07 0.43
C ALA A 84 9.20 2.59 0.72
N VAL A 85 9.33 1.71 -0.29
CA VAL A 85 9.29 0.25 -0.09
C VAL A 85 10.37 -0.20 0.89
N GLY A 86 11.60 0.30 0.73
CA GLY A 86 12.70 0.05 1.65
C GLY A 86 12.38 0.45 3.10
N ALA A 87 11.75 1.62 3.30
CA ALA A 87 11.31 2.05 4.63
C ALA A 87 10.24 1.12 5.23
N GLY A 88 9.29 0.64 4.43
CA GLY A 88 8.33 -0.38 4.87
C GLY A 88 8.98 -1.71 5.23
N CYS A 89 9.94 -2.18 4.43
CA CYS A 89 10.73 -3.37 4.75
C CYS A 89 11.48 -3.23 6.08
N LEU A 90 12.04 -2.06 6.38
CA LEU A 90 12.69 -1.78 7.65
C LEU A 90 11.71 -1.78 8.82
N ALA A 91 10.51 -1.23 8.64
CA ALA A 91 9.46 -1.28 9.65
C ALA A 91 9.03 -2.73 9.93
N GLY A 92 8.77 -3.53 8.88
CA GLY A 92 8.47 -4.96 9.01
C GLY A 92 9.61 -5.75 9.65
N MET A 93 10.87 -5.42 9.32
CA MET A 93 12.06 -6.04 9.95
C MET A 93 12.13 -5.70 11.43
N ALA A 94 11.85 -4.46 11.83
CA ALA A 94 11.83 -4.05 13.23
C ALA A 94 10.77 -4.84 14.02
N ALA A 95 9.53 -4.94 13.50
CA ALA A 95 8.46 -5.71 14.11
C ALA A 95 8.83 -7.21 14.23
N GLY A 96 9.35 -7.80 13.16
CA GLY A 96 9.78 -9.19 13.13
C GLY A 96 10.94 -9.48 14.09
N LEU A 97 11.88 -8.56 14.26
CA LEU A 97 12.98 -8.72 15.23
C LEU A 97 12.49 -8.60 16.67
N LEU A 98 11.57 -7.67 16.96
CA LEU A 98 10.96 -7.53 18.28
C LEU A 98 10.19 -8.81 18.65
N TYR A 99 9.47 -9.40 17.71
CA TYR A 99 8.77 -10.66 17.92
C TYR A 99 9.73 -11.84 18.07
N THR A 100 10.61 -12.08 17.08
CA THR A 100 11.44 -13.30 17.03
C THR A 100 12.57 -13.32 18.03
N LYS A 101 13.31 -12.21 18.20
CA LYS A 101 14.43 -12.09 19.14
C LYS A 101 14.03 -11.50 20.47
N GLY A 102 13.17 -10.48 20.45
CA GLY A 102 12.68 -9.82 21.66
C GLY A 102 11.63 -10.63 22.41
N LYS A 103 11.05 -11.68 21.78
CA LYS A 103 9.97 -12.51 22.35
C LYS A 103 8.76 -11.69 22.80
N ILE A 104 8.55 -10.54 22.16
CA ILE A 104 7.41 -9.67 22.42
C ILE A 104 6.19 -10.24 21.66
N PRO A 105 4.98 -10.30 22.28
CA PRO A 105 3.79 -10.75 21.60
C PRO A 105 3.54 -10.01 20.27
N THR A 106 2.98 -10.71 19.29
CA THR A 106 2.76 -10.21 17.90
C THR A 106 2.09 -8.86 17.83
N LEU A 107 0.96 -8.71 18.52
CA LEU A 107 0.19 -7.45 18.57
C LEU A 107 1.01 -6.31 19.17
N LEU A 108 1.73 -6.57 20.26
CA LEU A 108 2.51 -5.55 20.96
C LEU A 108 3.70 -5.08 20.11
N SER A 109 4.40 -6.01 19.43
CA SER A 109 5.50 -5.67 18.54
C SER A 109 5.04 -4.77 17.40
N GLY A 110 3.89 -5.07 16.80
CA GLY A 110 3.26 -4.26 15.75
C GLY A 110 2.90 -2.85 16.23
N ILE A 111 2.26 -2.73 17.39
CA ILE A 111 1.88 -1.44 17.98
C ILE A 111 3.11 -0.58 18.30
N LEU A 112 4.17 -1.18 18.85
CA LEU A 112 5.41 -0.45 19.14
C LEU A 112 6.06 0.10 17.87
N VAL A 113 6.11 -0.69 16.80
CA VAL A 113 6.66 -0.21 15.53
C VAL A 113 5.76 0.80 14.85
N MET A 114 4.44 0.60 14.88
CA MET A 114 3.46 1.56 14.37
C MET A 114 3.62 2.94 15.01
N THR A 115 3.71 3.01 16.34
CA THR A 115 3.91 4.29 17.07
C THR A 115 5.27 4.93 16.77
N SER A 116 6.32 4.10 16.61
CA SER A 116 7.64 4.56 16.19
C SER A 116 7.61 5.13 14.76
N CYS A 117 6.94 4.46 13.83
CA CYS A 117 6.75 4.96 12.46
C CYS A 117 6.03 6.31 12.46
N HIS A 118 5.02 6.50 13.33
CA HIS A 118 4.31 7.77 13.45
C HIS A 118 5.26 8.93 13.84
N SER A 119 6.14 8.71 14.81
CA SER A 119 7.15 9.68 15.21
C SER A 119 8.17 9.95 14.10
N ILE A 120 8.61 8.90 13.38
CA ILE A 120 9.53 9.02 12.26
C ILE A 120 8.91 9.84 11.12
N MET A 121 7.64 9.63 10.81
CA MET A 121 6.93 10.40 9.78
C MET A 121 6.91 11.90 10.10
N LEU A 122 6.60 12.26 11.36
CA LEU A 122 6.62 13.67 11.80
C LEU A 122 8.02 14.30 11.67
N LEU A 123 9.08 13.53 11.99
CA LEU A 123 10.46 13.99 11.82
C LEU A 123 10.83 14.19 10.34
N ILE A 124 10.42 13.28 9.45
CA ILE A 124 10.75 13.32 8.02
C ILE A 124 9.98 14.46 7.32
N MET A 125 8.68 14.59 7.58
CA MET A 125 7.82 15.58 6.94
C MET A 125 7.90 16.96 7.61
N GLY A 126 8.29 17.05 8.89
CA GLY A 126 8.31 18.28 9.67
C GLY A 126 6.92 18.85 10.00
N ARG A 127 5.85 18.18 9.53
CA ARG A 127 4.44 18.56 9.72
C ARG A 127 3.55 17.33 9.56
N ALA A 128 2.31 17.40 10.05
CA ALA A 128 1.37 16.27 9.98
C ALA A 128 0.88 15.95 8.55
N ASN A 129 0.84 16.94 7.67
CA ASN A 129 0.41 16.80 6.28
C ASN A 129 1.40 17.52 5.35
N LEU A 130 1.80 16.85 4.25
CA LEU A 130 2.72 17.38 3.26
C LEU A 130 2.15 17.16 1.85
N GLY A 131 1.92 18.26 1.10
CA GLY A 131 1.39 18.22 -0.27
C GLY A 131 2.46 18.16 -1.34
N LEU A 132 2.12 17.58 -2.49
CA LEU A 132 2.93 17.43 -3.71
C LEU A 132 2.65 18.53 -4.76
N LEU A 133 2.21 19.72 -4.34
CA LEU A 133 1.82 20.78 -5.27
C LEU A 133 2.98 21.14 -6.23
N GLY A 134 2.70 21.02 -7.54
CA GLY A 134 3.65 21.42 -8.59
C GLY A 134 4.81 20.46 -8.85
N THR A 135 4.82 19.27 -8.28
CA THR A 135 5.86 18.26 -8.52
C THR A 135 5.39 17.17 -9.47
N LYS A 136 6.31 16.60 -10.26
CA LYS A 136 6.01 15.45 -11.14
C LYS A 136 5.77 14.21 -10.29
N GLN A 137 4.74 13.46 -10.65
CA GLN A 137 4.35 12.21 -10.01
C GLN A 137 4.63 11.01 -10.96
N ILE A 138 4.58 9.78 -10.46
CA ILE A 138 4.78 8.58 -11.31
C ILE A 138 3.76 8.54 -12.45
N GLN A 139 2.53 8.94 -12.22
CA GLN A 139 1.47 8.98 -13.22
C GLN A 139 1.75 9.98 -14.36
N ASP A 140 2.58 11.00 -14.14
CA ASP A 140 2.93 12.00 -15.16
C ASP A 140 4.00 11.51 -16.15
N VAL A 141 4.53 10.31 -15.95
CA VAL A 141 5.56 9.71 -16.82
C VAL A 141 4.94 9.15 -18.10
N LEU A 142 3.69 8.75 -18.08
CA LEU A 142 2.98 8.21 -19.24
C LEU A 142 2.38 9.35 -20.09
N PRO A 143 2.43 9.26 -21.44
CA PRO A 143 2.02 10.33 -22.35
C PRO A 143 0.51 10.36 -22.66
N PHE A 144 -0.36 9.88 -21.77
CA PHE A 144 -1.80 9.82 -21.95
C PHE A 144 -2.54 10.86 -21.06
N ASP A 145 -3.86 10.88 -21.13
CA ASP A 145 -4.69 11.70 -20.24
C ASP A 145 -4.46 11.29 -18.76
N SER A 146 -4.52 12.26 -17.85
CA SER A 146 -4.24 12.06 -16.41
C SER A 146 -5.00 10.88 -15.80
N ASP A 147 -6.27 10.71 -16.15
CA ASP A 147 -7.12 9.64 -15.62
C ASP A 147 -6.70 8.25 -16.13
N LEU A 148 -6.30 8.16 -17.41
CA LEU A 148 -5.77 6.94 -18.01
C LEU A 148 -4.39 6.60 -17.44
N ASN A 149 -3.56 7.60 -17.20
CA ASN A 149 -2.25 7.42 -16.59
C ASN A 149 -2.34 6.84 -15.18
N GLN A 150 -3.27 7.35 -14.36
CA GLN A 150 -3.54 6.81 -13.04
C GLN A 150 -3.97 5.34 -13.08
N LEU A 151 -4.91 5.02 -13.98
CA LEU A 151 -5.43 3.65 -14.13
C LEU A 151 -4.34 2.69 -14.59
N LEU A 152 -3.57 3.06 -15.62
CA LEU A 152 -2.48 2.24 -16.13
C LEU A 152 -1.37 2.04 -15.09
N THR A 153 -1.02 3.09 -14.37
CA THR A 153 -0.03 3.00 -13.28
C THR A 153 -0.50 2.02 -12.21
N GLY A 154 -1.74 2.15 -11.72
CA GLY A 154 -2.31 1.22 -10.74
C GLY A 154 -2.33 -0.23 -11.24
N LEU A 155 -2.77 -0.45 -12.50
CA LEU A 155 -2.82 -1.77 -13.12
C LEU A 155 -1.42 -2.39 -13.28
N ILE A 156 -0.41 -1.62 -13.71
CA ILE A 156 0.96 -2.10 -13.86
C ILE A 156 1.53 -2.51 -12.50
N PHE A 157 1.41 -1.66 -11.49
CA PHE A 157 1.96 -1.96 -10.17
C PHE A 157 1.28 -3.15 -9.51
N VAL A 158 -0.05 -3.26 -9.57
CA VAL A 158 -0.76 -4.44 -9.02
C VAL A 158 -0.37 -5.71 -9.75
N SER A 159 -0.22 -5.66 -11.08
CA SER A 159 0.21 -6.83 -11.87
C SER A 159 1.64 -7.28 -11.52
N ILE A 160 2.55 -6.32 -11.33
CA ILE A 160 3.92 -6.60 -10.89
C ILE A 160 3.93 -7.23 -9.50
N VAL A 161 3.16 -6.68 -8.56
CA VAL A 161 3.09 -7.22 -7.19
C VAL A 161 2.50 -8.63 -7.19
N ILE A 162 1.44 -8.88 -7.96
CA ILE A 162 0.85 -10.23 -8.10
C ILE A 162 1.89 -11.20 -8.69
N ALA A 163 2.57 -10.80 -9.77
CA ALA A 163 3.58 -11.66 -10.41
C ALA A 163 4.74 -11.98 -9.45
N LEU A 164 5.24 -10.99 -8.72
CA LEU A 164 6.29 -11.19 -7.72
C LEU A 164 5.83 -12.08 -6.56
N MET A 165 4.59 -11.89 -6.09
CA MET A 165 4.02 -12.70 -5.01
C MET A 165 3.84 -14.16 -5.46
N LEU A 166 3.30 -14.42 -6.64
CA LEU A 166 3.16 -15.77 -7.19
C LEU A 166 4.52 -16.43 -7.38
N PHE A 167 5.47 -15.71 -8.00
CA PHE A 167 6.83 -16.20 -8.15
C PHE A 167 7.47 -16.53 -6.81
N PHE A 168 7.30 -15.69 -5.78
CA PHE A 168 7.81 -15.96 -4.44
C PHE A 168 7.18 -17.20 -3.83
N LEU A 169 5.85 -17.34 -3.90
CA LEU A 169 5.12 -18.47 -3.31
C LEU A 169 5.48 -19.82 -3.97
N ASP A 170 5.84 -19.83 -5.25
CA ASP A 170 6.29 -21.03 -5.97
C ASP A 170 7.73 -21.45 -5.61
N THR A 171 8.51 -20.59 -4.95
CA THR A 171 9.86 -20.93 -4.49
C THR A 171 9.86 -21.84 -3.26
N LYS A 172 10.98 -22.53 -3.02
CA LYS A 172 11.16 -23.34 -1.79
C LYS A 172 10.99 -22.50 -0.51
N LEU A 173 11.38 -21.23 -0.54
CA LEU A 173 11.18 -20.29 0.57
C LEU A 173 9.70 -19.95 0.76
N GLY A 174 8.97 -19.71 -0.31
CA GLY A 174 7.54 -19.46 -0.27
C GLY A 174 6.75 -20.65 0.26
N GLN A 175 7.11 -21.88 -0.16
CA GLN A 175 6.50 -23.10 0.38
C GLN A 175 6.78 -23.28 1.86
N ALA A 176 8.01 -22.99 2.33
CA ALA A 176 8.36 -23.00 3.75
C ALA A 176 7.59 -21.92 4.54
N TYR A 177 7.35 -20.78 3.91
CA TYR A 177 6.55 -19.68 4.45
C TYR A 177 5.08 -20.08 4.65
N ILE A 178 4.45 -20.70 3.65
CA ILE A 178 3.08 -21.23 3.72
C ILE A 178 2.99 -22.30 4.81
N ALA A 179 3.91 -23.28 4.82
CA ALA A 179 3.94 -24.34 5.82
C ALA A 179 4.09 -23.79 7.25
N THR A 180 4.82 -22.68 7.42
CA THR A 180 4.98 -22.01 8.72
C THR A 180 3.66 -21.40 9.20
N GLY A 181 2.86 -20.82 8.30
CA GLY A 181 1.56 -20.26 8.65
C GLY A 181 0.50 -21.32 8.93
N ASP A 182 0.52 -22.44 8.19
CA ASP A 182 -0.43 -23.53 8.36
C ASP A 182 -0.23 -24.28 9.68
N ASN A 183 1.01 -24.68 9.97
CA ASN A 183 1.35 -25.37 11.21
C ASN A 183 2.84 -25.16 11.56
N PRO A 184 3.15 -24.19 12.45
CA PRO A 184 4.53 -23.87 12.81
C PRO A 184 5.27 -25.03 13.52
N ASP A 185 4.57 -25.88 14.27
CA ASP A 185 5.20 -27.01 14.97
C ASP A 185 5.57 -28.12 13.98
N MET A 186 4.70 -28.40 13.02
CA MET A 186 5.00 -29.30 11.91
C MET A 186 6.16 -28.77 11.07
N ALA A 187 6.15 -27.49 10.71
CA ALA A 187 7.22 -26.87 9.93
C ALA A 187 8.57 -27.00 10.64
N ARG A 188 8.63 -26.80 11.97
CA ARG A 188 9.84 -27.01 12.77
C ARG A 188 10.33 -28.46 12.75
N SER A 189 9.42 -29.44 12.81
CA SER A 189 9.79 -30.86 12.76
C SER A 189 10.44 -31.26 11.44
N PHE A 190 10.10 -30.56 10.34
CA PHE A 190 10.76 -30.67 9.04
C PHE A 190 12.05 -29.83 8.90
N GLY A 191 12.52 -29.20 9.96
CA GLY A 191 13.75 -28.41 9.97
C GLY A 191 13.59 -26.98 9.45
N ILE A 192 12.36 -26.49 9.24
CA ILE A 192 12.10 -25.11 8.83
C ILE A 192 12.29 -24.16 10.02
N HIS A 193 13.09 -23.12 9.84
CA HIS A 193 13.29 -22.07 10.84
C HIS A 193 12.11 -21.08 10.79
N THR A 194 11.02 -21.39 11.49
CA THR A 194 9.77 -20.60 11.48
C THR A 194 9.99 -19.12 11.79
N GLY A 195 10.83 -18.78 12.77
CA GLY A 195 11.11 -17.37 13.08
C GLY A 195 11.78 -16.58 11.95
N ARG A 196 12.57 -17.26 11.07
CA ARG A 196 13.10 -16.59 9.86
C ARG A 196 12.03 -16.40 8.81
N MET A 197 11.09 -17.33 8.68
CA MET A 197 9.97 -17.24 7.73
C MET A 197 8.99 -16.13 8.17
N GLU A 198 8.69 -16.05 9.46
CA GLU A 198 7.88 -14.98 10.05
C GLU A 198 8.52 -13.59 9.82
N LEU A 199 9.82 -13.47 10.12
CA LEU A 199 10.57 -12.22 9.87
C LEU A 199 10.53 -11.82 8.39
N MET A 200 10.82 -12.76 7.49
CA MET A 200 10.82 -12.53 6.05
C MET A 200 9.42 -12.12 5.55
N GLY A 201 8.37 -12.79 6.03
CA GLY A 201 7.00 -12.47 5.70
C GLY A 201 6.62 -11.04 6.11
N LEU A 202 6.97 -10.64 7.33
CA LEU A 202 6.74 -9.27 7.81
C LEU A 202 7.52 -8.22 7.01
N VAL A 203 8.75 -8.50 6.60
CA VAL A 203 9.55 -7.60 5.76
C VAL A 203 8.91 -7.41 4.40
N LEU A 204 8.54 -8.50 3.73
CA LEU A 204 7.96 -8.45 2.39
C LEU A 204 6.57 -7.79 2.38
N SER A 205 5.70 -8.18 3.30
CA SER A 205 4.34 -7.63 3.37
C SER A 205 4.34 -6.13 3.67
N ASN A 206 5.13 -5.68 4.66
CA ASN A 206 5.23 -4.27 5.00
C ASN A 206 5.90 -3.45 3.89
N GLY A 207 6.79 -4.04 3.09
CA GLY A 207 7.31 -3.44 1.86
C GLY A 207 6.22 -3.20 0.82
N VAL A 208 5.36 -4.21 0.58
CA VAL A 208 4.20 -4.10 -0.34
C VAL A 208 3.18 -3.08 0.18
N ILE A 209 2.92 -3.07 1.48
CA ILE A 209 2.00 -2.12 2.13
C ILE A 209 2.51 -0.68 1.99
N ALA A 210 3.82 -0.45 2.21
CA ALA A 210 4.43 0.86 2.03
C ALA A 210 4.43 1.31 0.55
N LEU A 211 4.56 0.37 -0.41
CA LEU A 211 4.37 0.65 -1.83
C LEU A 211 2.97 1.19 -2.10
N ALA A 212 1.93 0.53 -1.58
CA ALA A 212 0.55 1.01 -1.70
C ALA A 212 0.38 2.42 -1.11
N GLY A 213 0.95 2.67 0.07
CA GLY A 213 0.94 3.99 0.70
C GLY A 213 1.64 5.07 -0.13
N ALA A 214 2.79 4.75 -0.72
CA ALA A 214 3.52 5.65 -1.60
C ALA A 214 2.76 5.99 -2.89
N LEU A 215 2.08 5.01 -3.49
CA LEU A 215 1.27 5.22 -4.70
C LEU A 215 0.00 6.02 -4.41
N ILE A 216 -0.71 5.72 -3.30
CA ILE A 216 -1.91 6.47 -2.87
C ILE A 216 -1.54 7.93 -2.58
N ALA A 217 -0.47 8.18 -1.84
CA ALA A 217 -0.02 9.53 -1.53
C ALA A 217 0.33 10.34 -2.79
N GLN A 218 0.87 9.69 -3.82
CA GLN A 218 1.12 10.31 -5.12
C GLN A 218 -0.17 10.55 -5.90
N GLN A 219 -1.14 9.62 -5.89
CA GLN A 219 -2.43 9.80 -6.56
C GLN A 219 -3.27 10.92 -5.93
N GLU A 220 -3.26 11.03 -4.61
CA GLU A 220 -3.99 12.07 -3.88
C GLU A 220 -3.25 13.40 -3.85
N GLY A 221 -1.94 13.40 -4.15
CA GLY A 221 -1.10 14.58 -4.15
C GLY A 221 -0.69 15.09 -2.77
N TYR A 222 -0.83 14.26 -1.72
CA TYR A 222 -0.37 14.58 -0.37
C TYR A 222 -0.12 13.32 0.46
N ALA A 223 0.69 13.45 1.51
CA ALA A 223 0.85 12.46 2.57
C ALA A 223 0.32 13.03 3.90
N ASP A 224 -0.34 12.19 4.67
CA ASP A 224 -0.88 12.52 5.99
C ASP A 224 -0.51 11.41 6.98
N VAL A 225 -0.04 11.82 8.17
CA VAL A 225 0.43 10.90 9.22
C VAL A 225 -0.71 10.04 9.78
N SER A 226 -1.93 10.54 9.81
CA SER A 226 -3.11 9.84 10.32
C SER A 226 -3.76 8.90 9.29
N ARG A 227 -3.27 8.86 8.04
CA ARG A 227 -3.84 8.06 6.95
C ARG A 227 -3.80 6.54 7.19
N GLY A 228 -2.93 6.08 8.09
CA GLY A 228 -2.82 4.67 8.46
C GLY A 228 -3.91 4.15 9.39
N ILE A 229 -4.64 5.03 10.08
CA ILE A 229 -5.62 4.64 11.08
C ILE A 229 -6.79 3.90 10.43
N GLY A 230 -7.01 2.65 10.83
CA GLY A 230 -8.10 1.80 10.33
C GLY A 230 -7.82 1.12 8.98
N VAL A 231 -6.64 1.29 8.39
CA VAL A 231 -6.28 0.68 7.10
C VAL A 231 -6.33 -0.85 7.17
N ILE A 232 -5.95 -1.46 8.29
CA ILE A 232 -6.08 -2.90 8.52
C ILE A 232 -7.54 -3.35 8.40
N VAL A 233 -8.47 -2.61 8.99
CA VAL A 233 -9.90 -2.96 8.98
C VAL A 233 -10.43 -2.95 7.54
N VAL A 234 -10.08 -1.94 6.74
CA VAL A 234 -10.46 -1.86 5.32
C VAL A 234 -9.85 -3.01 4.53
N GLY A 235 -8.57 -3.32 4.75
CA GLY A 235 -7.89 -4.41 4.07
C GLY A 235 -8.45 -5.78 4.42
N LEU A 236 -8.69 -6.08 5.70
CA LEU A 236 -9.30 -7.34 6.14
C LEU A 236 -10.74 -7.48 5.65
N ALA A 237 -11.54 -6.40 5.71
CA ALA A 237 -12.89 -6.42 5.18
C ALA A 237 -12.90 -6.74 3.68
N SER A 238 -12.02 -6.15 2.90
CA SER A 238 -11.90 -6.43 1.47
C SER A 238 -11.49 -7.88 1.18
N LEU A 239 -10.59 -8.45 1.98
CA LEU A 239 -10.19 -9.86 1.88
C LEU A 239 -11.34 -10.81 2.20
N ILE A 240 -12.05 -10.59 3.31
CA ILE A 240 -13.19 -11.43 3.71
C ILE A 240 -14.31 -11.37 2.68
N ILE A 241 -14.64 -10.19 2.18
CA ILE A 241 -15.65 -10.02 1.12
C ILE A 241 -15.21 -10.74 -0.15
N GLY A 242 -13.95 -10.61 -0.54
CA GLY A 242 -13.38 -11.33 -1.69
C GLY A 242 -13.47 -12.84 -1.53
N GLU A 243 -13.09 -13.39 -0.37
CA GLU A 243 -13.19 -14.83 -0.09
C GLU A 243 -14.64 -15.34 -0.14
N VAL A 244 -15.60 -14.58 0.39
CA VAL A 244 -17.02 -14.98 0.38
C VAL A 244 -17.58 -15.00 -1.05
N ILE A 245 -17.20 -14.03 -1.89
CA ILE A 245 -17.70 -13.95 -3.27
C ILE A 245 -17.11 -15.05 -4.15
N PHE A 246 -15.80 -15.34 -4.00
CA PHE A 246 -15.09 -16.28 -4.89
C PHE A 246 -15.00 -17.72 -4.35
N LYS A 247 -15.43 -17.97 -3.12
CA LYS A 247 -15.40 -19.30 -2.49
C LYS A 247 -16.77 -20.02 -2.57
N SER A 248 -17.60 -19.63 -3.55
CA SER A 248 -18.87 -20.29 -3.88
C SER A 248 -18.63 -21.60 -4.64
#